data_cffe06c85c401c4a9dac88aabc8238c6
#
_entry.id   cffe06c85c401c4a9dac88aabc8238c6
#
_cell.length_a   1.000
_cell.length_b   1.000
_cell.length_c   1.000
_cell.angle_alpha   90.00
_cell.angle_beta   90.00
_cell.angle_gamma   90.00
#
_symmetry.space_group_name_H-M   'P 1'
#
loop_
_entity.id
_entity.type
_entity.pdbx_description
1 polymer ?
#
loop_
_entity_poly.entity_id
_entity_poly.type
_entity_poly.pdbx_seq_one_letter_code
_entity_poly.pdbx_strand_id
1 'polypeptide(L)'
;IGNLASKKEVEDALDQKSVADMTRAKQLKSLFRIVTPHLNLKDIPLVCVNHTYKEIGMFPKDIVSGGTGSYYSADAIWIIGRQQEKDGTEIAGYHFVINIEKSRHVREKSKIPITVTFEGGIKKWSGLMDIAMEAGYLRKPKAGWYERVDPLTGEVIGDKMYRAKELADNGDFWKQLFTETEFANWIKERYSVGGKALFESEETVEEPTE
;
A
#
# COMPACT_ATOMS: atom_id res chain seq x y z
N ILE A 1 9.17 -4.02 16.86
CA ILE A 1 8.95 -5.42 17.30
C ILE A 1 10.09 -6.31 16.81
N GLY A 2 10.62 -6.06 15.62
CA GLY A 2 11.67 -6.89 15.01
C GLY A 2 12.91 -7.12 15.89
N ASN A 3 13.28 -6.17 16.73
CA ASN A 3 14.47 -6.20 17.60
C ASN A 3 14.17 -6.62 19.04
N LEU A 4 12.95 -7.04 19.36
CA LEU A 4 12.64 -7.56 20.68
C LEU A 4 13.14 -8.99 20.80
N ALA A 5 14.06 -9.23 21.72
CA ALA A 5 14.53 -10.57 22.10
C ALA A 5 13.70 -11.11 23.27
N SER A 6 13.50 -12.43 23.33
CA SER A 6 12.96 -13.06 24.52
C SER A 6 14.06 -13.15 25.61
N LYS A 7 13.65 -13.23 26.89
CA LYS A 7 14.62 -13.47 27.98
C LYS A 7 15.48 -14.69 27.69
N LYS A 8 14.88 -15.76 27.18
CA LYS A 8 15.58 -16.98 26.84
C LYS A 8 16.59 -16.79 25.69
N GLU A 9 16.26 -16.02 24.65
CA GLU A 9 17.22 -15.69 23.58
C GLU A 9 18.45 -14.99 24.14
N VAL A 10 18.25 -14.06 25.10
CA VAL A 10 19.37 -13.36 25.76
C VAL A 10 20.21 -14.31 26.61
N GLU A 11 19.59 -15.18 27.40
CA GLU A 11 20.28 -16.17 28.24
C GLU A 11 21.04 -17.19 27.39
N ASP A 12 20.41 -17.73 26.33
CA ASP A 12 21.04 -18.69 25.41
C ASP A 12 22.23 -18.05 24.66
N ALA A 13 22.10 -16.76 24.28
CA ALA A 13 23.22 -16.01 23.65
C ALA A 13 24.40 -15.82 24.59
N LEU A 14 24.16 -15.53 25.88
CA LEU A 14 25.21 -15.42 26.89
C LEU A 14 25.91 -16.77 27.13
N ASP A 15 25.15 -17.85 27.11
CA ASP A 15 25.65 -19.24 27.26
C ASP A 15 26.23 -19.84 25.96
N GLN A 16 26.31 -19.05 24.86
CA GLN A 16 26.80 -19.50 23.55
C GLN A 16 26.02 -20.72 22.97
N LYS A 17 24.78 -20.88 23.37
CA LYS A 17 23.92 -21.95 22.87
C LYS A 17 23.22 -21.53 21.55
N SER A 18 23.41 -22.33 20.50
CA SER A 18 22.70 -22.16 19.21
C SER A 18 21.47 -23.05 19.18
N VAL A 19 20.37 -22.61 19.79
CA VAL A 19 19.10 -23.36 19.79
C VAL A 19 18.02 -22.51 19.09
N ALA A 20 17.27 -23.13 18.16
CA ALA A 20 16.12 -22.47 17.56
C ALA A 20 15.06 -22.19 18.63
N ASP A 21 14.84 -20.91 18.96
CA ASP A 21 13.90 -20.52 20.00
C ASP A 21 12.58 -20.02 19.42
N MET A 22 11.50 -20.74 19.74
CA MET A 22 10.13 -20.36 19.43
C MET A 22 9.46 -19.52 20.52
N THR A 23 10.17 -19.19 21.60
CA THR A 23 9.63 -18.49 22.78
C THR A 23 9.22 -17.08 22.42
N ARG A 24 10.02 -16.37 21.62
CA ARG A 24 9.70 -15.02 21.12
C ARG A 24 8.37 -14.98 20.36
N ALA A 25 8.16 -15.92 19.43
CA ALA A 25 6.90 -15.98 18.66
C ALA A 25 5.69 -16.23 19.57
N LYS A 26 5.84 -17.09 20.59
CA LYS A 26 4.79 -17.34 21.59
C LYS A 26 4.51 -16.13 22.44
N GLN A 27 5.53 -15.40 22.90
CA GLN A 27 5.39 -14.19 23.70
C GLN A 27 4.74 -13.05 22.90
N LEU A 28 5.14 -12.84 21.65
CA LEU A 28 4.50 -11.86 20.76
C LEU A 28 3.03 -12.20 20.50
N LYS A 29 2.71 -13.47 20.26
CA LYS A 29 1.32 -13.92 20.12
C LYS A 29 0.50 -13.64 21.37
N SER A 30 1.06 -13.90 22.56
CA SER A 30 0.40 -13.61 23.83
C SER A 30 0.19 -12.10 24.04
N LEU A 31 1.21 -11.29 23.75
CA LEU A 31 1.14 -9.83 23.83
C LEU A 31 -0.02 -9.29 22.99
N PHE A 32 -0.09 -9.65 21.71
CA PHE A 32 -1.17 -9.18 20.82
C PHE A 32 -2.55 -9.65 21.28
N ARG A 33 -2.67 -10.89 21.77
CA ARG A 33 -3.95 -11.38 22.34
C ARG A 33 -4.44 -10.58 23.52
N ILE A 34 -3.53 -10.08 24.35
CA ILE A 34 -3.87 -9.26 25.53
C ILE A 34 -4.16 -7.81 25.13
N VAL A 35 -3.32 -7.23 24.27
CA VAL A 35 -3.38 -5.79 23.97
C VAL A 35 -4.49 -5.45 22.98
N THR A 36 -4.71 -6.27 21.93
CA THR A 36 -5.69 -5.97 20.87
C THR A 36 -7.11 -5.69 21.39
N PRO A 37 -7.70 -6.49 22.31
CA PRO A 37 -9.04 -6.18 22.84
C PRO A 37 -9.10 -4.84 23.56
N HIS A 38 -8.06 -4.48 24.32
CA HIS A 38 -8.01 -3.19 25.03
C HIS A 38 -7.91 -2.01 24.08
N LEU A 39 -7.14 -2.16 23.00
CA LEU A 39 -7.02 -1.12 21.98
C LEU A 39 -8.35 -0.92 21.25
N ASN A 40 -9.01 -2.00 20.86
CA ASN A 40 -10.32 -1.95 20.19
C ASN A 40 -11.39 -1.32 21.06
N LEU A 41 -11.47 -1.69 22.36
CA LEU A 41 -12.45 -1.13 23.29
C LEU A 41 -12.25 0.37 23.56
N LYS A 42 -11.02 0.86 23.40
CA LYS A 42 -10.67 2.28 23.66
C LYS A 42 -10.48 3.08 22.39
N ASP A 43 -10.66 2.46 21.21
CA ASP A 43 -10.43 3.06 19.90
C ASP A 43 -9.02 3.68 19.76
N ILE A 44 -8.00 2.96 20.24
CA ILE A 44 -6.61 3.41 20.21
C ILE A 44 -5.87 2.73 19.07
N PRO A 45 -5.34 3.48 18.08
CA PRO A 45 -4.53 2.90 17.01
C PRO A 45 -3.16 2.46 17.52
N LEU A 46 -2.68 1.31 17.01
CA LEU A 46 -1.35 0.78 17.28
C LEU A 46 -0.58 0.59 15.98
N VAL A 47 0.51 1.31 15.81
CA VAL A 47 1.44 1.14 14.67
C VAL A 47 2.69 0.40 15.13
N CYS A 48 3.00 -0.71 14.48
CA CYS A 48 4.15 -1.54 14.79
C CYS A 48 5.11 -1.62 13.59
N VAL A 49 6.38 -1.32 13.82
CA VAL A 49 7.45 -1.55 12.84
C VAL A 49 8.07 -2.92 13.09
N ASN A 50 8.24 -3.71 12.03
CA ASN A 50 8.79 -5.05 12.09
C ASN A 50 9.75 -5.30 10.92
N HIS A 51 10.46 -6.42 10.93
CA HIS A 51 11.32 -6.87 9.85
C HIS A 51 10.64 -8.00 9.07
N THR A 52 11.00 -8.11 7.79
CA THR A 52 10.70 -9.27 6.96
C THR A 52 11.97 -10.08 6.72
N TYR A 53 11.81 -11.36 6.47
CA TYR A 53 12.86 -12.23 5.97
C TYR A 53 12.36 -12.98 4.74
N LYS A 54 13.28 -13.44 3.91
CA LYS A 54 12.93 -14.23 2.73
C LYS A 54 12.71 -15.68 3.13
N GLU A 55 11.59 -16.25 2.72
CA GLU A 55 11.35 -17.69 2.80
C GLU A 55 12.37 -18.44 1.96
N ILE A 56 12.86 -19.57 2.49
CA ILE A 56 13.79 -20.42 1.73
C ILE A 56 12.95 -21.28 0.79
N GLY A 57 13.12 -21.10 -0.52
CA GLY A 57 12.39 -21.85 -1.54
C GLY A 57 12.66 -21.37 -2.95
N MET A 58 12.09 -22.07 -3.94
CA MET A 58 12.24 -21.71 -5.34
C MET A 58 11.63 -20.32 -5.68
N PHE A 59 10.60 -19.92 -4.97
CA PHE A 59 9.93 -18.61 -5.11
C PHE A 59 9.87 -17.93 -3.75
N PRO A 60 10.98 -17.29 -3.31
CA PRO A 60 11.07 -16.70 -1.98
C PRO A 60 10.07 -15.57 -1.78
N LYS A 61 9.26 -15.67 -0.73
CA LYS A 61 8.33 -14.64 -0.30
C LYS A 61 8.89 -13.89 0.90
N ASP A 62 8.45 -12.63 1.06
CA ASP A 62 8.72 -11.86 2.26
C ASP A 62 7.78 -12.33 3.38
N ILE A 63 8.36 -12.81 4.48
CA ILE A 63 7.62 -13.24 5.67
C ILE A 63 7.85 -12.23 6.79
N VAL A 64 6.75 -11.84 7.45
CA VAL A 64 6.80 -10.96 8.62
C VAL A 64 7.38 -11.72 9.82
N SER A 65 8.44 -11.17 10.41
CA SER A 65 9.12 -11.77 11.57
C SER A 65 8.22 -11.81 12.81
N GLY A 66 8.47 -12.78 13.70
CA GLY A 66 7.76 -12.90 14.98
C GLY A 66 6.54 -13.82 14.98
N GLY A 67 6.40 -14.65 13.94
CA GLY A 67 5.36 -15.67 13.84
C GLY A 67 3.99 -15.12 13.44
N THR A 68 2.98 -15.99 13.46
CA THR A 68 1.64 -15.70 12.95
C THR A 68 0.80 -14.80 13.87
N GLY A 69 1.23 -14.56 15.11
CA GLY A 69 0.45 -13.79 16.09
C GLY A 69 0.21 -12.35 15.66
N SER A 70 1.25 -11.66 15.18
CA SER A 70 1.14 -10.30 14.64
C SER A 70 0.29 -10.26 13.37
N TYR A 71 0.44 -11.26 12.51
CA TYR A 71 -0.30 -11.34 11.25
C TYR A 71 -1.81 -11.42 11.49
N TYR A 72 -2.28 -12.27 12.40
CA TYR A 72 -3.70 -12.42 12.68
C TYR A 72 -4.29 -11.23 13.46
N SER A 73 -3.51 -10.58 14.31
CA SER A 73 -3.98 -9.46 15.14
C SER A 73 -4.02 -8.13 14.40
N ALA A 74 -3.24 -7.96 13.34
CA ALA A 74 -3.19 -6.72 12.59
C ALA A 74 -4.42 -6.52 11.68
N ASP A 75 -4.94 -5.31 11.62
CA ASP A 75 -5.97 -4.89 10.65
C ASP A 75 -5.36 -4.63 9.27
N ALA A 76 -4.12 -4.14 9.23
CA ALA A 76 -3.37 -3.92 8.01
C ALA A 76 -1.89 -4.33 8.18
N ILE A 77 -1.31 -4.91 7.14
CA ILE A 77 0.11 -5.24 7.04
C ILE A 77 0.65 -4.70 5.72
N TRP A 78 1.66 -3.84 5.82
CA TRP A 78 2.34 -3.22 4.71
C TRP A 78 3.78 -3.74 4.63
N ILE A 79 4.13 -4.35 3.51
CA ILE A 79 5.50 -4.72 3.20
C ILE A 79 6.09 -3.65 2.29
N ILE A 80 7.08 -2.91 2.79
CA ILE A 80 7.61 -1.71 2.14
C ILE A 80 8.93 -2.06 1.45
N GLY A 81 8.91 -2.08 0.11
CA GLY A 81 10.11 -2.13 -0.72
C GLY A 81 10.72 -0.73 -0.88
N ARG A 82 12.04 -0.65 -1.02
CA ARG A 82 12.76 0.62 -1.19
C ARG A 82 13.69 0.56 -2.39
N GLN A 83 13.64 1.60 -3.23
CA GLN A 83 14.56 1.84 -4.32
C GLN A 83 15.16 3.25 -4.18
N GLN A 84 16.33 3.48 -4.76
CA GLN A 84 16.93 4.80 -4.77
C GLN A 84 16.28 5.68 -5.83
N GLU A 85 15.89 6.90 -5.45
CA GLU A 85 15.54 7.97 -6.38
C GLU A 85 16.79 8.78 -6.67
N LYS A 86 17.15 8.91 -7.94
CA LYS A 86 18.37 9.58 -8.37
C LYS A 86 18.05 10.83 -9.20
N ASP A 87 18.79 11.90 -8.97
CA ASP A 87 18.87 13.05 -9.84
C ASP A 87 20.29 13.11 -10.45
N GLY A 88 20.42 12.71 -11.71
CA GLY A 88 21.73 12.47 -12.33
C GLY A 88 22.47 11.30 -11.67
N THR A 89 23.61 11.57 -11.06
CA THR A 89 24.46 10.59 -10.37
C THR A 89 24.22 10.54 -8.86
N GLU A 90 23.57 11.56 -8.29
CA GLU A 90 23.34 11.69 -6.86
C GLU A 90 22.02 11.07 -6.43
N ILE A 91 21.99 10.57 -5.19
CA ILE A 91 20.75 10.06 -4.58
C ILE A 91 19.99 11.26 -4.04
N ALA A 92 18.84 11.57 -4.66
CA ALA A 92 17.96 12.67 -4.26
C ALA A 92 16.90 12.23 -3.21
N GLY A 93 16.72 10.93 -3.03
CA GLY A 93 15.75 10.38 -2.12
C GLY A 93 15.50 8.88 -2.33
N TYR A 94 14.31 8.46 -1.97
CA TYR A 94 13.88 7.06 -2.11
C TYR A 94 12.48 6.95 -2.72
N HIS A 95 12.32 5.95 -3.54
CA HIS A 95 11.04 5.48 -4.02
C HIS A 95 10.65 4.24 -3.21
N PHE A 96 9.56 4.34 -2.47
CA PHE A 96 9.01 3.24 -1.68
C PHE A 96 7.81 2.64 -2.42
N VAL A 97 7.72 1.32 -2.43
CA VAL A 97 6.53 0.61 -2.89
C VAL A 97 5.91 -0.10 -1.71
N ILE A 98 4.75 0.38 -1.29
CA ILE A 98 3.96 -0.23 -0.21
C ILE A 98 3.13 -1.35 -0.81
N ASN A 99 3.48 -2.59 -0.50
CA ASN A 99 2.68 -3.75 -0.86
C ASN A 99 1.69 -4.05 0.26
N ILE A 100 0.40 -3.99 -0.03
CA ILE A 100 -0.66 -4.33 0.94
C ILE A 100 -0.72 -5.85 1.06
N GLU A 101 -0.06 -6.40 2.09
CA GLU A 101 -0.05 -7.85 2.32
C GLU A 101 -1.35 -8.31 2.98
N LYS A 102 -1.89 -7.50 3.88
CA LYS A 102 -3.19 -7.72 4.54
C LYS A 102 -3.88 -6.38 4.75
N SER A 103 -5.19 -6.34 4.55
CA SER A 103 -6.01 -5.20 4.96
C SER A 103 -7.48 -5.61 5.06
N ARG A 104 -8.22 -4.97 5.99
CA ARG A 104 -9.67 -5.08 6.08
C ARG A 104 -10.39 -4.05 5.23
N HIS A 105 -9.71 -2.98 4.82
CA HIS A 105 -10.31 -1.79 4.19
C HIS A 105 -9.83 -1.54 2.77
N VAL A 106 -8.65 -2.05 2.43
CA VAL A 106 -8.03 -1.86 1.11
C VAL A 106 -7.80 -3.23 0.49
N ARG A 107 -7.98 -3.32 -0.81
CA ARG A 107 -7.76 -4.55 -1.58
C ARG A 107 -6.33 -5.06 -1.37
N GLU A 108 -6.20 -6.28 -0.89
CA GLU A 108 -4.90 -6.95 -0.71
C GLU A 108 -4.16 -7.11 -2.04
N LYS A 109 -2.83 -7.19 -1.97
CA LYS A 109 -1.91 -7.24 -3.11
C LYS A 109 -1.88 -5.97 -3.96
N SER A 110 -2.56 -4.90 -3.53
CA SER A 110 -2.38 -3.58 -4.12
C SER A 110 -0.99 -3.04 -3.82
N LYS A 111 -0.45 -2.26 -4.76
CA LYS A 111 0.86 -1.60 -4.63
C LYS A 111 0.65 -0.10 -4.66
N ILE A 112 1.20 0.59 -3.67
CA ILE A 112 1.10 2.05 -3.55
C ILE A 112 2.52 2.62 -3.59
N PRO A 113 2.95 3.24 -4.70
CA PRO A 113 4.25 3.87 -4.78
C PRO A 113 4.25 5.25 -4.12
N ILE A 114 5.29 5.53 -3.32
CA ILE A 114 5.50 6.80 -2.64
C ILE A 114 6.95 7.25 -2.85
N THR A 115 7.14 8.46 -3.35
CA THR A 115 8.47 9.07 -3.48
C THR A 115 8.72 10.01 -2.30
N VAL A 116 9.88 9.85 -1.67
CA VAL A 116 10.35 10.69 -0.57
C VAL A 116 11.69 11.28 -0.96
N THR A 117 11.77 12.59 -1.04
CA THR A 117 13.02 13.31 -1.34
C THR A 117 13.66 13.83 -0.05
N PHE A 118 14.97 13.98 -0.04
CA PHE A 118 15.70 14.49 1.15
C PHE A 118 15.34 15.94 1.46
N GLU A 119 15.09 16.75 0.45
CA GLU A 119 14.77 18.18 0.61
C GLU A 119 13.29 18.44 0.87
N GLY A 120 12.40 17.73 0.12
CA GLY A 120 10.96 18.02 0.11
C GLY A 120 10.10 17.03 0.90
N GLY A 121 10.68 15.96 1.45
CA GLY A 121 9.90 14.89 2.12
C GLY A 121 9.01 14.12 1.15
N ILE A 122 7.81 13.75 1.57
CA ILE A 122 6.88 12.96 0.78
C ILE A 122 6.31 13.81 -0.36
N LYS A 123 6.51 13.37 -1.61
CA LYS A 123 5.89 13.98 -2.78
C LYS A 123 4.39 13.70 -2.77
N LYS A 124 3.59 14.76 -2.68
CA LYS A 124 2.13 14.70 -2.50
C LYS A 124 1.40 13.88 -3.56
N TRP A 125 1.86 13.95 -4.80
CA TRP A 125 1.22 13.31 -5.96
C TRP A 125 1.93 12.02 -6.40
N SER A 126 2.76 11.44 -5.53
CA SER A 126 3.46 10.19 -5.83
C SER A 126 2.49 9.08 -6.17
N GLY A 127 2.83 8.29 -7.18
CA GLY A 127 2.06 7.12 -7.59
C GLY A 127 0.79 7.42 -8.39
N LEU A 128 0.31 8.67 -8.40
CA LEU A 128 -0.93 8.99 -9.12
C LEU A 128 -0.78 8.82 -10.64
N MET A 129 0.42 8.98 -11.17
CA MET A 129 0.66 8.81 -12.60
C MET A 129 0.37 7.38 -13.06
N ASP A 130 0.85 6.39 -12.32
CA ASP A 130 0.60 4.97 -12.63
C ASP A 130 -0.88 4.63 -12.47
N ILE A 131 -1.51 5.15 -11.42
CA ILE A 131 -2.94 4.97 -11.15
C ILE A 131 -3.78 5.62 -12.26
N ALA A 132 -3.43 6.83 -12.70
CA ALA A 132 -4.16 7.53 -13.76
C ALA A 132 -3.99 6.84 -15.13
N MET A 133 -2.83 6.22 -15.39
CA MET A 133 -2.66 5.36 -16.58
C MET A 133 -3.51 4.09 -16.47
N GLU A 134 -3.54 3.43 -15.32
CA GLU A 134 -4.39 2.25 -15.09
C GLU A 134 -5.89 2.59 -15.25
N ALA A 135 -6.30 3.76 -14.78
CA ALA A 135 -7.66 4.27 -14.87
C ALA A 135 -8.04 4.82 -16.25
N GLY A 136 -7.09 4.93 -17.19
CA GLY A 136 -7.34 5.43 -18.53
C GLY A 136 -7.42 6.94 -18.67
N TYR A 137 -7.07 7.72 -17.64
CA TYR A 137 -7.03 9.20 -17.69
C TYR A 137 -5.72 9.76 -18.27
N LEU A 138 -4.66 8.94 -18.27
CA LEU A 138 -3.37 9.25 -18.87
C LEU A 138 -2.99 8.20 -19.89
N ARG A 139 -2.35 8.64 -20.96
CA ARG A 139 -1.75 7.78 -21.99
C ARG A 139 -0.29 8.16 -22.18
N LYS A 140 0.55 7.18 -22.56
CA LYS A 140 1.94 7.38 -22.88
C LYS A 140 2.15 7.19 -24.40
N PRO A 141 1.98 8.24 -25.21
CA PRO A 141 2.08 8.15 -26.67
C PRO A 141 3.49 7.83 -27.15
N LYS A 142 4.51 8.25 -26.40
CA LYS A 142 5.93 7.94 -26.65
C LYS A 142 6.73 7.91 -25.37
N ALA A 143 7.92 7.33 -25.40
CA ALA A 143 8.78 7.19 -24.24
C ALA A 143 9.01 8.53 -23.50
N GLY A 144 8.66 8.57 -22.21
CA GLY A 144 8.85 9.72 -21.32
C GLY A 144 7.85 10.88 -21.50
N TRP A 145 6.83 10.72 -22.35
CA TRP A 145 5.79 11.73 -22.55
C TRP A 145 4.42 11.17 -22.23
N TYR A 146 3.59 12.00 -21.60
CA TYR A 146 2.25 11.66 -21.14
C TYR A 146 1.26 12.72 -21.61
N GLU A 147 0.05 12.31 -21.93
CA GLU A 147 -1.05 13.18 -22.30
C GLU A 147 -2.33 12.78 -21.57
N ARG A 148 -3.17 13.79 -21.29
CA ARG A 148 -4.49 13.55 -20.68
C ARG A 148 -5.44 13.02 -21.76
N VAL A 149 -6.20 12.00 -21.41
CA VAL A 149 -7.23 11.41 -22.28
C VAL A 149 -8.54 11.23 -21.53
N ASP A 150 -9.62 11.19 -22.28
CA ASP A 150 -10.91 10.78 -21.76
C ASP A 150 -10.94 9.26 -21.60
N PRO A 151 -11.22 8.72 -20.40
CA PRO A 151 -11.17 7.28 -20.15
C PRO A 151 -12.25 6.47 -20.90
N LEU A 152 -13.32 7.13 -21.36
CA LEU A 152 -14.42 6.48 -22.07
C LEU A 152 -14.20 6.45 -23.59
N THR A 153 -13.75 7.57 -24.15
CA THR A 153 -13.56 7.72 -25.61
C THR A 153 -12.13 7.46 -26.06
N GLY A 154 -11.15 7.61 -25.15
CA GLY A 154 -9.71 7.57 -25.48
C GLY A 154 -9.22 8.80 -26.23
N GLU A 155 -10.06 9.84 -26.39
CA GLU A 155 -9.69 11.09 -27.04
C GLU A 155 -8.75 11.92 -26.17
N VAL A 156 -7.81 12.64 -26.80
CA VAL A 156 -6.85 13.50 -26.10
C VAL A 156 -7.57 14.76 -25.63
N ILE A 157 -7.40 15.08 -24.35
CA ILE A 157 -7.92 16.29 -23.73
C ILE A 157 -6.82 17.34 -23.66
N GLY A 158 -6.93 18.40 -24.47
CA GLY A 158 -5.94 19.47 -24.58
C GLY A 158 -4.75 19.12 -25.48
N ASP A 159 -3.90 20.12 -25.75
CA ASP A 159 -2.81 20.00 -26.72
C ASP A 159 -1.44 19.76 -26.04
N LYS A 160 -1.43 19.64 -24.71
CA LYS A 160 -0.18 19.59 -23.95
C LYS A 160 0.23 18.16 -23.62
N MET A 161 1.46 17.80 -24.00
CA MET A 161 2.17 16.65 -23.48
C MET A 161 3.08 17.05 -22.31
N TYR A 162 3.17 16.15 -21.33
CA TYR A 162 3.93 16.36 -20.09
C TYR A 162 5.09 15.38 -19.99
N ARG A 163 6.21 15.81 -19.42
CA ARG A 163 7.27 14.91 -18.95
C ARG A 163 6.86 14.30 -17.59
N ALA A 164 7.33 13.09 -17.30
CA ALA A 164 7.04 12.43 -16.02
C ALA A 164 7.37 13.31 -14.79
N LYS A 165 8.56 13.96 -14.79
CA LYS A 165 8.98 14.87 -13.69
C LYS A 165 8.07 16.09 -13.58
N GLU A 166 7.71 16.71 -14.72
CA GLU A 166 6.80 17.84 -14.76
C GLU A 166 5.40 17.46 -14.24
N LEU A 167 4.87 16.35 -14.68
CA LEU A 167 3.55 15.86 -14.26
C LEU A 167 3.52 15.50 -12.77
N ALA A 168 4.57 14.86 -12.26
CA ALA A 168 4.68 14.49 -10.85
C ALA A 168 4.63 15.69 -9.89
N ASP A 169 5.09 16.87 -10.34
CA ASP A 169 5.13 18.10 -9.55
C ASP A 169 3.98 19.08 -9.91
N ASN A 170 3.13 18.74 -10.91
CA ASN A 170 2.03 19.58 -11.37
C ASN A 170 0.77 19.44 -10.50
N GLY A 171 0.72 20.17 -9.39
CA GLY A 171 -0.40 20.12 -8.46
C GLY A 171 -1.74 20.54 -9.05
N ASP A 172 -1.76 21.47 -10.00
CA ASP A 172 -3.00 21.97 -10.60
C ASP A 172 -3.61 20.92 -11.56
N PHE A 173 -2.76 20.21 -12.31
CA PHE A 173 -3.21 19.09 -13.13
C PHE A 173 -3.92 18.02 -12.27
N TRP A 174 -3.30 17.62 -11.17
CA TRP A 174 -3.88 16.60 -10.29
C TRP A 174 -5.16 17.07 -9.61
N LYS A 175 -5.19 18.33 -9.13
CA LYS A 175 -6.42 18.89 -8.56
C LYS A 175 -7.55 18.89 -9.58
N GLN A 176 -7.32 19.36 -10.81
CA GLN A 176 -8.32 19.32 -11.87
C GLN A 176 -8.79 17.89 -12.15
N LEU A 177 -7.89 16.92 -12.26
CA LEU A 177 -8.27 15.54 -12.48
C LEU A 177 -9.19 15.00 -11.38
N PHE A 178 -8.92 15.35 -10.11
CA PHE A 178 -9.75 14.94 -8.98
C PHE A 178 -11.09 15.65 -8.89
N THR A 179 -11.18 16.92 -9.33
CA THR A 179 -12.40 17.74 -9.17
C THR A 179 -13.31 17.70 -10.38
N GLU A 180 -12.76 17.55 -11.58
CA GLU A 180 -13.50 17.63 -12.85
C GLU A 180 -13.86 16.27 -13.43
N THR A 181 -13.36 15.17 -12.84
CA THR A 181 -13.59 13.82 -13.37
C THR A 181 -13.96 12.83 -12.26
N GLU A 182 -14.39 11.63 -12.66
CA GLU A 182 -14.68 10.51 -11.75
C GLU A 182 -13.41 9.78 -11.23
N PHE A 183 -12.23 10.36 -11.39
CA PHE A 183 -10.96 9.72 -11.01
C PHE A 183 -10.89 9.36 -9.52
N ALA A 184 -11.40 10.24 -8.64
CA ALA A 184 -11.47 9.97 -7.21
C ALA A 184 -12.36 8.76 -6.88
N ASN A 185 -13.52 8.67 -7.52
CA ASN A 185 -14.46 7.55 -7.36
C ASN A 185 -13.86 6.25 -7.91
N TRP A 186 -13.21 6.31 -9.07
CA TRP A 186 -12.52 5.17 -9.64
C TRP A 186 -11.45 4.61 -8.69
N ILE A 187 -10.62 5.48 -8.08
CA ILE A 187 -9.62 5.07 -7.08
C ILE A 187 -10.30 4.37 -5.89
N LYS A 188 -11.38 4.98 -5.38
CA LYS A 188 -12.13 4.42 -4.26
C LYS A 188 -12.67 3.02 -4.58
N GLU A 189 -13.30 2.84 -5.72
CA GLU A 189 -13.83 1.55 -6.16
C GLU A 189 -12.73 0.52 -6.41
N ARG A 190 -11.64 0.94 -7.03
CA ARG A 190 -10.50 0.07 -7.39
C ARG A 190 -9.79 -0.52 -6.18
N TYR A 191 -9.65 0.27 -5.12
CA TYR A 191 -8.87 -0.10 -3.94
C TYR A 191 -9.70 -0.46 -2.71
N SER A 192 -11.00 -0.18 -2.67
CA SER A 192 -11.85 -0.60 -1.57
C SER A 192 -12.11 -2.12 -1.59
N VAL A 193 -12.31 -2.67 -0.41
CA VAL A 193 -12.79 -4.05 -0.25
C VAL A 193 -14.31 -4.01 -0.35
N GLY A 194 -14.84 -4.67 -1.35
CA GLY A 194 -16.19 -4.72 -1.83
C GLY A 194 -17.33 -4.32 -0.90
N GLY A 195 -18.07 -3.33 -1.32
CA GLY A 195 -19.26 -2.83 -0.70
C GLY A 195 -20.45 -2.72 -1.63
N LYS A 196 -20.58 -3.57 -2.64
CA LYS A 196 -21.91 -3.78 -3.21
C LYS A 196 -22.65 -4.65 -2.22
N ALA A 197 -23.65 -4.07 -1.56
CA ALA A 197 -24.55 -4.82 -0.70
C ALA A 197 -25.11 -6.01 -1.50
N LEU A 198 -25.01 -7.21 -0.95
CA LEU A 198 -25.55 -8.45 -1.53
C LEU A 198 -27.05 -8.37 -1.79
N PHE A 199 -27.69 -7.27 -1.43
CA PHE A 199 -29.14 -7.06 -1.45
C PHE A 199 -29.63 -5.93 -2.36
N GLU A 200 -28.75 -5.27 -3.15
CA GLU A 200 -29.17 -4.23 -4.11
C GLU A 200 -29.54 -4.76 -5.51
N SER A 201 -29.65 -6.07 -5.71
CA SER A 201 -29.95 -6.67 -7.00
C SER A 201 -31.38 -7.20 -7.17
N GLU A 202 -32.30 -6.89 -6.26
CA GLU A 202 -33.69 -7.41 -6.35
C GLU A 202 -34.76 -6.34 -6.17
N GLU A 203 -34.68 -5.19 -6.85
CA GLU A 203 -35.86 -4.31 -7.03
C GLU A 203 -35.93 -3.76 -8.43
N THR A 204 -36.22 -4.63 -9.40
CA THR A 204 -37.00 -4.30 -10.58
C THR A 204 -37.93 -5.46 -10.85
N VAL A 205 -38.95 -5.62 -10.01
CA VAL A 205 -40.14 -6.36 -10.40
C VAL A 205 -40.98 -5.38 -11.18
N GLU A 206 -41.02 -5.54 -12.48
CA GLU A 206 -42.01 -4.91 -13.36
C GLU A 206 -43.40 -5.35 -12.91
N GLU A 207 -44.24 -4.39 -12.51
CA GLU A 207 -45.68 -4.63 -12.34
C GLU A 207 -46.28 -4.96 -13.69
N PRO A 208 -47.08 -6.02 -13.77
CA PRO A 208 -47.80 -6.31 -15.02
C PRO A 208 -48.94 -5.28 -15.19
N THR A 209 -48.87 -4.54 -16.27
CA THR A 209 -49.99 -3.71 -16.77
C THR A 209 -51.13 -4.59 -17.17
N GLU A 210 -52.28 -4.44 -16.50
CA GLU A 210 -53.60 -4.84 -17.02
C GLU A 210 -54.09 -3.91 -18.15
#